data_dda6201d9b61ce4b79d878645dd3387b
#
_entry.id   dda6201d9b61ce4b79d878645dd3387b
#
_cell.length_a   1.000
_cell.length_b   1.000
_cell.length_c   1.000
_cell.angle_alpha   90.00
_cell.angle_beta   90.00
_cell.angle_gamma   90.00
#
_symmetry.space_group_name_H-M   'P 1'
#
loop_
_entity.id
_entity.type
_entity.pdbx_description
1 polymer ?
#
loop_
_entity_poly.entity_id
_entity_poly.type
_entity_poly.pdbx_seq_one_letter_code
_entity_poly.pdbx_strand_id
1 'polypeptide(L)'
;MNKDNPNAASEESARRYYSVQSFFMTGAANVFTKPTAIDDDKFYDNYFNKWYRSKYDPLKESIEKYAKFPIATNFDKKQPRLLVISVDVLDAATVTFDSYEKPNGKRESKYINFNEKIEDQRFIIEYDSGIIIDYVMASASVPEFYDYTTIQVLKTNDVMENINNNVNSAKQVNKENSTNYFWDGSILSNTPVRELIQTHRDYWKEAQRNGVLDLEIYIVDLWPNNRSKLPPLDRNGIKDLHDIIQFSNKTSYDEKVARVVTDYINLTQELVKLAKAKGATFEEINKILEGFATSKSRTGKQRQYKDLIDGRFKITKVKRIERTTDTNSIWGKIADFTSITINMLMEQGYKDTMDQM
;
A
#
# COMPACT_ATOMS: atom_id res chain seq x y z
N MET A 1 -19.02 -24.50 20.43
CA MET A 1 -18.46 -24.62 21.78
C MET A 1 -19.54 -25.07 22.72
N ASN A 2 -19.33 -26.16 23.42
CA ASN A 2 -20.29 -26.67 24.38
C ASN A 2 -20.29 -25.76 25.61
N LYS A 3 -21.34 -24.97 25.83
CA LYS A 3 -21.43 -23.97 26.91
C LYS A 3 -21.46 -24.57 28.31
N ASP A 4 -21.56 -25.90 28.41
CA ASP A 4 -21.80 -26.62 29.66
C ASP A 4 -20.51 -27.19 30.30
N ASN A 5 -19.34 -26.95 29.72
CA ASN A 5 -18.05 -27.40 30.32
C ASN A 5 -17.36 -26.23 31.04
N PRO A 6 -17.32 -26.19 32.38
CA PRO A 6 -16.69 -25.13 33.15
C PRO A 6 -15.17 -25.02 32.90
N ASN A 7 -14.54 -26.05 32.36
CA ASN A 7 -13.10 -26.05 32.04
C ASN A 7 -12.81 -25.57 30.61
N ALA A 8 -13.81 -25.42 29.74
CA ALA A 8 -13.59 -25.10 28.32
C ALA A 8 -12.88 -23.74 28.14
N ALA A 9 -13.18 -22.76 28.99
CA ALA A 9 -12.53 -21.44 28.93
C ALA A 9 -11.06 -21.49 29.35
N SER A 10 -10.73 -22.32 30.34
CA SER A 10 -9.35 -22.52 30.79
C SER A 10 -8.51 -23.30 29.78
N GLU A 11 -9.09 -24.33 29.17
CA GLU A 11 -8.45 -25.10 28.10
C GLU A 11 -8.17 -24.24 26.85
N GLU A 12 -9.12 -23.41 26.45
CA GLU A 12 -8.93 -22.49 25.32
C GLU A 12 -7.87 -21.43 25.63
N SER A 13 -7.84 -20.89 26.83
CA SER A 13 -6.79 -19.94 27.25
C SER A 13 -5.41 -20.59 27.27
N ALA A 14 -5.31 -21.83 27.75
CA ALA A 14 -4.07 -22.60 27.73
C ALA A 14 -3.62 -22.88 26.28
N ARG A 15 -4.51 -23.33 25.42
CA ARG A 15 -4.23 -23.57 24.00
C ARG A 15 -3.66 -22.33 23.33
N ARG A 16 -4.29 -21.18 23.51
CA ARG A 16 -3.83 -19.89 22.95
C ARG A 16 -2.47 -19.51 23.50
N TYR A 17 -2.29 -19.63 24.79
CA TYR A 17 -1.02 -19.33 25.43
C TYR A 17 0.13 -20.16 24.84
N TYR A 18 -0.04 -21.48 24.71
CA TYR A 18 0.98 -22.34 24.12
C TYR A 18 1.21 -22.07 22.62
N SER A 19 0.14 -21.77 21.87
CA SER A 19 0.27 -21.38 20.46
C SER A 19 1.10 -20.10 20.30
N VAL A 20 0.81 -19.09 21.13
CA VAL A 20 1.55 -17.82 21.14
C VAL A 20 2.99 -18.02 21.56
N GLN A 21 3.25 -18.83 22.60
CA GLN A 21 4.61 -19.16 23.00
C GLN A 21 5.38 -19.87 21.88
N SER A 22 4.77 -20.87 21.26
CA SER A 22 5.39 -21.56 20.12
C SER A 22 5.75 -20.59 19.01
N PHE A 23 4.83 -19.69 18.64
CA PHE A 23 5.08 -18.68 17.63
C PHE A 23 6.30 -17.80 17.94
N PHE A 24 6.44 -17.33 19.19
CA PHE A 24 7.56 -16.49 19.55
C PHE A 24 8.88 -17.25 19.75
N MET A 25 8.81 -18.51 20.11
CA MET A 25 10.01 -19.33 20.37
C MET A 25 10.55 -20.01 19.11
N THR A 26 9.68 -20.54 18.27
CA THR A 26 10.07 -21.41 17.15
C THR A 26 9.65 -20.86 15.77
N GLY A 27 8.75 -19.89 15.73
CA GLY A 27 8.18 -19.38 14.49
C GLY A 27 6.88 -20.07 14.11
N ALA A 28 6.46 -19.88 12.87
CA ALA A 28 5.27 -20.47 12.27
C ALA A 28 5.69 -21.32 11.05
N ALA A 29 5.28 -22.57 11.04
CA ALA A 29 5.61 -23.48 9.93
C ALA A 29 5.16 -22.89 8.58
N ASN A 30 6.03 -22.99 7.57
CA ASN A 30 5.83 -22.46 6.21
C ASN A 30 5.67 -20.93 6.12
N VAL A 31 5.87 -20.19 7.20
CA VAL A 31 5.79 -18.73 7.22
C VAL A 31 7.14 -18.13 7.61
N PHE A 32 7.65 -18.47 8.79
CA PHE A 32 8.96 -17.99 9.24
C PHE A 32 9.56 -18.92 10.30
N THR A 33 10.89 -18.82 10.44
CA THR A 33 11.64 -19.49 11.51
C THR A 33 12.41 -18.46 12.34
N LYS A 34 12.66 -18.79 13.60
CA LYS A 34 13.57 -18.03 14.45
C LYS A 34 15.00 -18.54 14.26
N PRO A 35 16.00 -17.64 14.15
CA PRO A 35 17.40 -18.07 14.16
C PRO A 35 17.77 -18.65 15.53
N THR A 36 18.66 -19.62 15.52
CA THR A 36 19.22 -20.25 16.73
C THR A 36 20.68 -19.88 16.87
N ALA A 37 21.25 -20.08 18.07
CA ALA A 37 22.66 -19.85 18.30
C ALA A 37 23.57 -20.76 17.45
N ILE A 38 23.02 -21.87 16.93
CA ILE A 38 23.75 -22.82 16.07
C ILE A 38 23.81 -22.27 14.62
N ASP A 39 22.84 -21.48 14.21
CA ASP A 39 22.73 -20.96 12.85
C ASP A 39 23.60 -19.73 12.60
N ASP A 40 24.16 -19.11 13.65
CA ASP A 40 24.93 -17.88 13.54
C ASP A 40 26.20 -17.96 14.41
N ASP A 41 27.35 -18.10 13.77
CA ASP A 41 28.67 -18.15 14.40
C ASP A 41 28.97 -16.93 15.29
N LYS A 42 28.28 -15.81 15.00
CA LYS A 42 28.41 -14.53 15.72
C LYS A 42 27.27 -14.26 16.69
N PHE A 43 26.48 -15.26 17.02
CA PHE A 43 25.32 -15.12 17.89
C PHE A 43 25.66 -14.43 19.24
N TYR A 44 26.80 -14.74 19.82
CA TYR A 44 27.23 -14.15 21.08
C TYR A 44 28.16 -12.95 20.95
N ASP A 45 28.72 -12.71 19.77
CA ASP A 45 29.73 -11.66 19.56
C ASP A 45 29.10 -10.26 19.41
N ASN A 46 27.84 -10.20 19.10
CA ASN A 46 27.13 -8.93 18.86
C ASN A 46 25.77 -8.95 19.53
N TYR A 47 25.65 -8.30 20.67
CA TYR A 47 24.38 -8.17 21.41
C TYR A 47 23.24 -7.52 20.55
N PHE A 48 23.58 -6.68 19.58
CA PHE A 48 22.64 -6.08 18.64
C PHE A 48 22.51 -6.87 17.34
N ASN A 49 22.99 -8.10 17.33
CA ASN A 49 22.93 -8.96 16.17
C ASN A 49 21.47 -9.27 15.77
N LYS A 50 21.27 -9.66 14.52
CA LYS A 50 19.94 -9.93 13.93
C LYS A 50 19.29 -11.23 14.41
N TRP A 51 19.89 -11.94 15.36
CA TRP A 51 19.41 -13.23 15.85
C TRP A 51 17.95 -13.24 16.33
N TYR A 52 17.43 -12.10 16.78
CA TYR A 52 16.05 -11.98 17.21
C TYR A 52 15.06 -11.83 16.05
N ARG A 53 15.53 -11.54 14.85
CA ARG A 53 14.69 -11.38 13.67
C ARG A 53 14.35 -12.74 13.07
N SER A 54 13.14 -12.85 12.54
CA SER A 54 12.68 -14.06 11.87
C SER A 54 13.26 -14.16 10.47
N LYS A 55 13.57 -15.40 10.05
CA LYS A 55 13.86 -15.70 8.65
C LYS A 55 12.56 -16.01 7.93
N TYR A 56 12.32 -15.34 6.81
CA TYR A 56 11.08 -15.47 6.02
C TYR A 56 11.22 -16.37 4.78
N ASP A 57 12.36 -17.05 4.62
CA ASP A 57 12.54 -18.01 3.51
C ASP A 57 11.39 -19.04 3.41
N PRO A 58 10.83 -19.58 4.52
CA PRO A 58 9.71 -20.49 4.45
C PRO A 58 8.45 -19.85 3.84
N LEU A 59 8.22 -18.54 4.03
CA LEU A 59 7.12 -17.83 3.39
C LEU A 59 7.35 -17.68 1.90
N LYS A 60 8.58 -17.33 1.49
CA LYS A 60 8.98 -17.21 0.09
C LYS A 60 8.73 -18.53 -0.64
N GLU A 61 9.25 -19.65 -0.10
CA GLU A 61 9.04 -20.99 -0.65
C GLU A 61 7.56 -21.37 -0.72
N SER A 62 6.77 -21.01 0.29
CA SER A 62 5.34 -21.28 0.31
C SER A 62 4.60 -20.53 -0.79
N ILE A 63 4.91 -19.25 -0.99
CA ILE A 63 4.29 -18.43 -2.04
C ILE A 63 4.63 -18.96 -3.43
N GLU A 64 5.89 -19.35 -3.66
CA GLU A 64 6.35 -19.91 -4.94
C GLU A 64 5.67 -21.24 -5.32
N LYS A 65 5.14 -21.98 -4.35
CA LYS A 65 4.31 -23.17 -4.62
C LYS A 65 2.94 -22.84 -5.22
N TYR A 66 2.38 -21.68 -4.89
CA TYR A 66 1.03 -21.28 -5.28
C TYR A 66 0.98 -20.26 -6.42
N ALA A 67 2.04 -19.48 -6.60
CA ALA A 67 2.12 -18.44 -7.61
C ALA A 67 3.39 -18.57 -8.46
N LYS A 68 3.24 -18.35 -9.76
CA LYS A 68 4.38 -18.31 -10.69
C LYS A 68 4.87 -16.87 -10.83
N PHE A 69 6.15 -16.67 -10.63
CA PHE A 69 6.81 -15.39 -10.81
C PHE A 69 7.70 -15.38 -12.07
N PRO A 70 7.90 -14.22 -12.70
CA PRO A 70 7.30 -12.92 -12.39
C PRO A 70 5.83 -12.83 -12.79
N ILE A 71 5.03 -12.05 -12.04
CA ILE A 71 3.64 -11.76 -12.41
C ILE A 71 3.66 -10.52 -13.31
N ALA A 72 3.49 -10.76 -14.60
CA ALA A 72 3.39 -9.74 -15.62
C ALA A 72 2.01 -9.79 -16.26
N THR A 73 1.25 -8.71 -16.14
CA THR A 73 -0.12 -8.64 -16.64
C THR A 73 -0.28 -7.45 -17.57
N ASN A 74 -1.36 -7.46 -18.36
CA ASN A 74 -1.59 -6.45 -19.39
C ASN A 74 -3.07 -6.15 -19.51
N PHE A 75 -3.40 -4.86 -19.63
CA PHE A 75 -4.77 -4.39 -19.78
C PHE A 75 -5.46 -4.92 -21.04
N ASP A 76 -4.76 -4.92 -22.19
CA ASP A 76 -5.33 -5.32 -23.47
C ASP A 76 -5.72 -6.80 -23.48
N LYS A 77 -5.06 -7.62 -22.67
CA LYS A 77 -5.41 -9.03 -22.43
C LYS A 77 -6.51 -9.22 -21.39
N LYS A 78 -7.10 -8.12 -20.87
CA LYS A 78 -8.11 -8.13 -19.80
C LYS A 78 -7.64 -8.84 -18.53
N GLN A 79 -6.35 -8.80 -18.26
CA GLN A 79 -5.79 -9.38 -17.05
C GLN A 79 -5.91 -8.40 -15.88
N PRO A 80 -6.06 -8.90 -14.65
CA PRO A 80 -6.10 -8.03 -13.48
C PRO A 80 -4.73 -7.37 -13.25
N ARG A 81 -4.75 -6.14 -12.77
CA ARG A 81 -3.55 -5.41 -12.35
C ARG A 81 -3.22 -5.73 -10.90
N LEU A 82 -1.98 -6.06 -10.62
CA LEU A 82 -1.48 -6.24 -9.28
C LEU A 82 -0.56 -5.07 -8.93
N LEU A 83 -0.84 -4.42 -7.82
CA LEU A 83 0.00 -3.40 -7.21
C LEU A 83 0.51 -3.93 -5.87
N VAL A 84 1.81 -3.86 -5.66
CA VAL A 84 2.47 -4.26 -4.41
C VAL A 84 3.17 -3.03 -3.84
N ILE A 85 2.86 -2.69 -2.60
CA ILE A 85 3.37 -1.48 -1.95
C ILE A 85 4.40 -1.86 -0.90
N SER A 86 5.55 -1.19 -0.93
CA SER A 86 6.63 -1.31 0.05
C SER A 86 7.11 0.07 0.47
N VAL A 87 7.92 0.12 1.50
CA VAL A 87 8.62 1.34 1.95
C VAL A 87 10.10 1.19 1.66
N ASP A 88 10.67 2.09 0.86
CA ASP A 88 12.12 2.25 0.78
C ASP A 88 12.60 2.91 2.08
N VAL A 89 13.45 2.18 2.81
CA VAL A 89 13.88 2.60 4.16
C VAL A 89 14.80 3.80 4.11
N LEU A 90 15.65 3.89 3.07
CA LEU A 90 16.64 4.96 2.94
C LEU A 90 16.00 6.29 2.57
N ASP A 91 14.97 6.24 1.71
CA ASP A 91 14.27 7.43 1.24
C ASP A 91 13.03 7.75 2.08
N ALA A 92 12.65 6.89 3.02
CA ALA A 92 11.42 6.99 3.82
C ALA A 92 10.18 7.24 2.93
N ALA A 93 10.08 6.52 1.82
CA ALA A 93 9.09 6.74 0.77
C ALA A 93 8.35 5.46 0.42
N THR A 94 7.06 5.56 0.09
CA THR A 94 6.32 4.43 -0.47
C THR A 94 6.71 4.19 -1.92
N VAL A 95 6.88 2.92 -2.26
CA VAL A 95 7.17 2.43 -3.60
C VAL A 95 6.08 1.47 -4.00
N THR A 96 5.46 1.70 -5.16
CA THR A 96 4.40 0.85 -5.69
C THR A 96 4.92 0.08 -6.89
N PHE A 97 5.11 -1.23 -6.74
CA PHE A 97 5.44 -2.11 -7.84
C PHE A 97 4.16 -2.51 -8.59
N ASP A 98 4.21 -2.49 -9.92
CA ASP A 98 3.07 -2.63 -10.81
C ASP A 98 3.27 -3.78 -11.79
N SER A 99 2.29 -4.65 -11.91
CA SER A 99 2.33 -5.75 -12.88
C SER A 99 2.06 -5.32 -14.32
N TYR A 100 1.44 -4.13 -14.52
CA TYR A 100 1.13 -3.64 -15.86
C TYR A 100 2.35 -3.05 -16.55
N GLU A 101 2.46 -3.37 -17.81
CA GLU A 101 3.44 -2.79 -18.72
C GLU A 101 2.92 -1.48 -19.29
N LYS A 102 3.76 -0.46 -19.28
CA LYS A 102 3.46 0.82 -19.91
C LYS A 102 3.58 0.74 -21.42
N PRO A 103 3.05 1.74 -22.16
CA PRO A 103 3.16 1.76 -23.62
C PRO A 103 4.60 1.75 -24.17
N ASN A 104 5.56 2.17 -23.35
CA ASN A 104 6.99 2.14 -23.70
C ASN A 104 7.67 0.76 -23.49
N GLY A 105 6.90 -0.26 -23.15
CA GLY A 105 7.39 -1.61 -22.91
C GLY A 105 8.04 -1.84 -21.55
N LYS A 106 8.00 -0.84 -20.66
CA LYS A 106 8.62 -0.89 -19.32
C LYS A 106 7.60 -0.88 -18.21
N ARG A 107 8.02 -1.33 -17.06
CA ARG A 107 7.33 -1.17 -15.78
C ARG A 107 8.13 -0.23 -14.90
N GLU A 108 7.44 0.62 -14.20
CA GLU A 108 8.08 1.63 -13.35
C GLU A 108 7.34 1.78 -12.05
N SER A 109 8.09 1.82 -10.96
CA SER A 109 7.60 2.21 -9.65
C SER A 109 7.98 3.65 -9.35
N LYS A 110 7.02 4.44 -8.91
CA LYS A 110 7.24 5.82 -8.52
C LYS A 110 7.28 5.94 -7.01
N TYR A 111 8.27 6.65 -6.52
CA TYR A 111 8.36 7.01 -5.12
C TYR A 111 7.34 8.07 -4.76
N ILE A 112 6.68 7.88 -3.63
CA ILE A 112 5.91 8.92 -2.98
C ILE A 112 6.67 9.29 -1.71
N ASN A 113 7.35 10.42 -1.76
CA ASN A 113 8.03 10.97 -0.60
C ASN A 113 7.08 11.89 0.16
N PHE A 114 7.08 11.78 1.49
CA PHE A 114 6.31 12.63 2.38
C PHE A 114 7.09 13.86 2.83
N ASN A 115 8.37 13.95 2.50
CA ASN A 115 9.22 15.06 2.88
C ASN A 115 9.14 16.16 1.81
N GLU A 116 8.48 17.26 2.13
CA GLU A 116 8.24 18.40 1.22
C GLU A 116 9.53 19.04 0.68
N LYS A 117 10.67 18.83 1.36
CA LYS A 117 11.96 19.41 0.93
C LYS A 117 12.58 18.73 -0.30
N ILE A 118 12.04 17.59 -0.74
CA ILE A 118 12.56 16.82 -1.88
C ILE A 118 11.56 16.86 -3.05
N GLU A 119 10.77 17.91 -3.17
CA GLU A 119 9.78 18.07 -4.26
C GLU A 119 10.38 17.97 -5.66
N ASP A 120 11.67 18.25 -5.81
CA ASP A 120 12.36 18.31 -7.10
C ASP A 120 13.04 16.98 -7.49
N GLN A 121 13.13 15.99 -6.60
CA GLN A 121 13.74 14.70 -6.90
C GLN A 121 12.66 13.61 -7.05
N ARG A 122 12.56 13.07 -8.26
CA ARG A 122 11.71 11.92 -8.56
C ARG A 122 12.58 10.69 -8.68
N PHE A 123 12.39 9.76 -7.79
CA PHE A 123 12.96 8.45 -7.96
C PHE A 123 11.97 7.52 -8.66
N ILE A 124 12.45 6.86 -9.69
CA ILE A 124 11.70 5.85 -10.43
C ILE A 124 12.56 4.61 -10.45
N ILE A 125 11.99 3.48 -10.07
CA ILE A 125 12.59 2.17 -10.28
C ILE A 125 12.06 1.61 -11.58
N GLU A 126 12.95 1.30 -12.53
CA GLU A 126 12.61 0.64 -13.78
C GLU A 126 12.83 -0.88 -13.64
N TYR A 127 11.90 -1.68 -14.14
CA TYR A 127 12.02 -3.14 -14.20
C TYR A 127 11.20 -3.70 -15.38
N ASP A 128 11.67 -4.80 -15.96
CA ASP A 128 11.08 -5.34 -17.19
C ASP A 128 10.25 -6.60 -16.93
N SER A 129 10.57 -7.35 -15.88
CA SER A 129 10.04 -8.70 -15.65
C SER A 129 8.63 -8.77 -15.05
N GLY A 130 8.08 -7.69 -14.52
CA GLY A 130 6.84 -7.70 -13.73
C GLY A 130 7.11 -7.82 -12.23
N ILE A 131 6.10 -8.25 -11.47
CA ILE A 131 6.23 -8.43 -10.02
C ILE A 131 7.03 -9.71 -9.75
N ILE A 132 8.23 -9.58 -9.22
CA ILE A 132 9.04 -10.69 -8.74
C ILE A 132 8.70 -11.02 -7.28
N ILE A 133 9.09 -12.20 -6.83
CA ILE A 133 8.81 -12.65 -5.46
C ILE A 133 9.40 -11.69 -4.41
N ASP A 134 10.57 -11.10 -4.69
CA ASP A 134 11.22 -10.18 -3.75
C ASP A 134 10.44 -8.88 -3.54
N TYR A 135 9.62 -8.41 -4.51
CA TYR A 135 8.72 -7.28 -4.29
C TYR A 135 7.58 -7.64 -3.33
N VAL A 136 7.08 -8.88 -3.41
CA VAL A 136 6.07 -9.38 -2.47
C VAL A 136 6.67 -9.52 -1.08
N MET A 137 7.88 -10.06 -0.97
CA MET A 137 8.59 -10.17 0.30
C MET A 137 8.90 -8.80 0.90
N ALA A 138 9.26 -7.81 0.09
CA ALA A 138 9.44 -6.43 0.52
C ALA A 138 8.18 -5.86 1.18
N SER A 139 7.00 -6.14 0.60
CA SER A 139 5.71 -5.73 1.16
C SER A 139 5.29 -6.50 2.41
N ALA A 140 5.92 -7.62 2.71
CA ALA A 140 5.65 -8.45 3.89
C ALA A 140 6.73 -8.34 4.98
N SER A 141 7.78 -7.54 4.76
CA SER A 141 8.91 -7.40 5.69
C SER A 141 8.57 -6.41 6.81
N VAL A 142 7.77 -6.86 7.77
CA VAL A 142 7.37 -6.05 8.93
C VAL A 142 8.59 -5.75 9.81
N PRO A 143 8.87 -4.46 10.12
CA PRO A 143 9.96 -4.08 11.02
C PRO A 143 9.89 -4.80 12.35
N GLU A 144 11.03 -4.96 13.00
CA GLU A 144 11.21 -5.68 14.26
C GLU A 144 11.02 -7.20 14.17
N PHE A 145 10.17 -7.70 13.26
CA PHE A 145 9.95 -9.13 13.07
C PHE A 145 10.88 -9.72 12.01
N TYR A 146 11.14 -8.97 10.93
CA TYR A 146 11.95 -9.43 9.80
C TYR A 146 13.09 -8.47 9.49
N ASP A 147 14.05 -8.96 8.76
CA ASP A 147 15.11 -8.14 8.18
C ASP A 147 14.57 -7.35 6.97
N TYR A 148 15.36 -6.43 6.45
CA TYR A 148 15.03 -5.76 5.21
C TYR A 148 15.00 -6.74 4.03
N THR A 149 14.07 -6.59 3.14
CA THR A 149 14.22 -7.17 1.81
C THR A 149 15.16 -6.28 1.00
N THR A 150 16.28 -6.86 0.58
CA THR A 150 17.30 -6.15 -0.20
C THR A 150 17.09 -6.42 -1.68
N ILE A 151 16.93 -5.35 -2.47
CA ILE A 151 16.67 -5.45 -3.92
C ILE A 151 17.65 -4.57 -4.67
N GLN A 152 18.25 -5.14 -5.73
CA GLN A 152 19.01 -4.36 -6.71
C GLN A 152 18.05 -3.64 -7.64
N VAL A 153 18.13 -2.32 -7.71
CA VAL A 153 17.23 -1.49 -8.49
C VAL A 153 17.98 -0.56 -9.42
N LEU A 154 17.42 -0.36 -10.60
CA LEU A 154 17.85 0.71 -11.49
C LEU A 154 17.06 1.98 -11.13
N LYS A 155 17.70 2.87 -10.39
CA LYS A 155 17.09 4.11 -9.91
C LYS A 155 17.33 5.22 -10.93
N THR A 156 16.26 5.84 -11.36
CA THR A 156 16.33 7.02 -12.24
C THR A 156 16.03 8.26 -11.41
N ASN A 157 16.95 9.18 -11.40
CA ASN A 157 16.79 10.47 -10.75
C ASN A 157 16.48 11.54 -11.81
N ASP A 158 15.24 12.02 -11.82
CA ASP A 158 14.83 13.18 -12.62
C ASP A 158 15.17 14.45 -11.84
N VAL A 159 16.40 14.91 -11.93
CA VAL A 159 16.77 16.22 -11.39
C VAL A 159 16.15 17.29 -12.29
N MET A 160 15.20 18.04 -11.75
CA MET A 160 14.75 19.27 -12.40
C MET A 160 15.74 20.37 -12.04
N GLU A 161 16.62 20.71 -12.95
CA GLU A 161 17.36 21.96 -12.82
C GLU A 161 16.36 23.12 -12.82
N ASN A 162 16.48 23.97 -11.81
CA ASN A 162 15.79 25.26 -11.75
C ASN A 162 16.21 26.09 -12.96
N ILE A 163 15.42 26.02 -14.02
CA ILE A 163 15.67 26.82 -15.22
C ILE A 163 15.15 28.22 -14.95
N ASN A 164 16.03 29.06 -14.47
CA ASN A 164 15.90 30.49 -14.68
C ASN A 164 16.07 30.77 -16.19
N ASN A 165 14.94 30.90 -16.86
CA ASN A 165 14.78 31.65 -18.11
C ASN A 165 15.61 31.25 -19.36
N ASN A 166 15.83 29.97 -19.67
CA ASN A 166 16.18 29.63 -21.05
C ASN A 166 15.69 28.25 -21.52
N VAL A 167 15.07 28.22 -22.67
CA VAL A 167 14.17 27.18 -23.22
C VAL A 167 14.90 25.94 -23.78
N ASN A 168 16.16 25.67 -23.50
CA ASN A 168 16.90 24.57 -24.14
C ASN A 168 17.85 23.80 -23.20
N SER A 169 17.44 23.48 -21.99
CA SER A 169 18.24 22.58 -21.15
C SER A 169 17.77 21.14 -21.32
N ALA A 170 18.63 20.30 -21.84
CA ALA A 170 18.41 18.86 -21.92
C ALA A 170 18.20 18.29 -20.51
N LYS A 171 17.10 17.57 -20.33
CA LYS A 171 16.77 16.87 -19.09
C LYS A 171 17.88 15.85 -18.79
N GLN A 172 18.69 16.12 -17.78
CA GLN A 172 19.74 15.19 -17.39
C GLN A 172 19.11 14.08 -16.54
N VAL A 173 18.95 12.92 -17.16
CA VAL A 173 18.43 11.72 -16.49
C VAL A 173 19.63 10.90 -16.02
N ASN A 174 19.88 10.91 -14.72
CA ASN A 174 20.91 10.06 -14.14
C ASN A 174 20.29 8.70 -13.79
N LYS A 175 20.84 7.63 -14.33
CA LYS A 175 20.48 6.25 -14.01
C LYS A 175 21.59 5.63 -13.18
N GLU A 176 21.23 5.08 -12.04
CA GLU A 176 22.16 4.45 -11.12
C GLU A 176 21.63 3.08 -10.67
N ASN A 177 22.50 2.09 -10.71
CA ASN A 177 22.24 0.81 -10.05
C ASN A 177 22.52 0.98 -8.55
N SER A 178 21.51 0.76 -7.74
CA SER A 178 21.63 0.86 -6.28
C SER A 178 21.06 -0.35 -5.57
N THR A 179 21.61 -0.64 -4.41
CA THR A 179 21.05 -1.62 -3.47
C THR A 179 20.12 -0.89 -2.52
N ASN A 180 18.82 -1.15 -2.61
CA ASN A 180 17.84 -0.54 -1.75
C ASN A 180 17.26 -1.56 -0.77
N TYR A 181 16.80 -1.06 0.38
CA TYR A 181 16.30 -1.83 1.49
C TYR A 181 14.83 -1.50 1.70
N PHE A 182 13.99 -2.54 1.78
CA PHE A 182 12.56 -2.36 1.82
C PHE A 182 11.93 -2.98 3.06
N TRP A 183 10.92 -2.31 3.56
CA TRP A 183 10.01 -2.76 4.59
C TRP A 183 8.57 -2.83 4.07
N ASP A 184 7.71 -3.44 4.89
CA ASP A 184 6.28 -3.54 4.66
C ASP A 184 5.66 -2.17 4.38
N GLY A 185 4.86 -2.12 3.32
CA GLY A 185 4.15 -0.90 2.91
C GLY A 185 3.16 -0.38 3.95
N SER A 186 2.65 -1.25 4.83
CA SER A 186 1.69 -0.90 5.88
C SER A 186 2.19 0.15 6.86
N ILE A 187 3.51 0.31 7.00
CA ILE A 187 4.12 1.31 7.88
C ILE A 187 3.69 2.73 7.50
N LEU A 188 3.70 3.05 6.21
CA LEU A 188 3.33 4.37 5.69
C LEU A 188 1.93 4.39 5.08
N SER A 189 1.47 3.27 4.51
CA SER A 189 0.21 3.19 3.78
C SER A 189 -0.42 1.81 3.93
N ASN A 190 -1.07 1.55 5.06
CA ASN A 190 -1.70 0.26 5.35
C ASN A 190 -2.88 -0.04 4.41
N THR A 191 -3.63 0.98 4.02
CA THR A 191 -4.67 0.87 2.99
C THR A 191 -4.33 1.86 1.87
N PRO A 192 -3.64 1.44 0.80
CA PRO A 192 -2.94 2.33 -0.12
C PRO A 192 -3.86 2.97 -1.18
N VAL A 193 -4.93 3.63 -0.73
CA VAL A 193 -5.90 4.31 -1.62
C VAL A 193 -5.23 5.43 -2.42
N ARG A 194 -4.34 6.18 -1.79
CA ARG A 194 -3.61 7.26 -2.47
C ARG A 194 -2.66 6.72 -3.54
N GLU A 195 -1.91 5.68 -3.24
CA GLU A 195 -1.01 5.00 -4.15
C GLU A 195 -1.78 4.40 -5.34
N LEU A 196 -2.92 3.75 -5.07
CA LEU A 196 -3.83 3.23 -6.09
C LEU A 196 -4.31 4.35 -7.03
N ILE A 197 -4.84 5.45 -6.49
CA ILE A 197 -5.34 6.58 -7.25
C ILE A 197 -4.25 7.20 -8.13
N GLN A 198 -3.05 7.40 -7.57
CA GLN A 198 -1.94 7.99 -8.32
C GLN A 198 -1.45 7.06 -9.43
N THR A 199 -1.24 5.79 -9.13
CA THR A 199 -0.76 4.81 -10.10
C THR A 199 -1.79 4.59 -11.22
N HIS A 200 -3.08 4.57 -10.89
CA HIS A 200 -4.16 4.50 -11.87
C HIS A 200 -4.12 5.69 -12.83
N ARG A 201 -4.11 6.90 -12.29
CA ARG A 201 -4.07 8.14 -13.10
C ARG A 201 -2.83 8.21 -13.99
N ASP A 202 -1.66 7.92 -13.42
CA ASP A 202 -0.41 8.03 -14.14
C ASP A 202 -0.33 7.04 -15.31
N TYR A 203 -0.80 5.82 -15.10
CA TYR A 203 -0.85 4.80 -16.15
C TYR A 203 -1.74 5.25 -17.33
N TRP A 204 -2.98 5.66 -17.05
CA TRP A 204 -3.93 6.03 -18.11
C TRP A 204 -3.55 7.31 -18.83
N LYS A 205 -2.95 8.26 -18.12
CA LYS A 205 -2.43 9.49 -18.74
C LYS A 205 -1.30 9.18 -19.73
N GLU A 206 -0.40 8.25 -19.39
CA GLU A 206 0.68 7.84 -20.28
C GLU A 206 0.20 6.96 -21.43
N ALA A 207 -0.81 6.13 -21.21
CA ALA A 207 -1.42 5.29 -22.24
C ALA A 207 -2.17 6.11 -23.33
N GLN A 208 -2.34 7.42 -23.15
CA GLN A 208 -3.00 8.35 -24.08
C GLN A 208 -4.35 7.83 -24.63
N ARG A 209 -5.04 7.01 -23.87
CA ARG A 209 -6.35 6.48 -24.24
C ARG A 209 -7.43 7.52 -23.88
N ASN A 210 -8.58 7.44 -24.53
CA ASN A 210 -9.70 8.38 -24.43
C ASN A 210 -10.23 8.57 -22.99
N GLY A 211 -9.43 9.23 -22.15
CA GLY A 211 -9.75 9.49 -20.76
C GLY A 211 -9.25 8.42 -19.80
N VAL A 212 -9.18 8.79 -18.53
CA VAL A 212 -8.89 7.86 -17.44
C VAL A 212 -10.18 7.18 -17.02
N LEU A 213 -10.16 5.86 -16.85
CA LEU A 213 -11.33 5.09 -16.44
C LEU A 213 -11.75 5.45 -15.01
N ASP A 214 -13.05 5.54 -14.79
CA ASP A 214 -13.61 5.72 -13.46
C ASP A 214 -13.34 4.49 -12.58
N LEU A 215 -13.26 4.69 -11.26
CA LEU A 215 -12.93 3.65 -10.29
C LEU A 215 -14.12 3.30 -9.40
N GLU A 216 -14.31 2.01 -9.21
CA GLU A 216 -14.97 1.46 -8.02
C GLU A 216 -13.89 0.89 -7.10
N ILE A 217 -13.93 1.27 -5.83
CA ILE A 217 -12.94 0.87 -4.82
C ILE A 217 -13.62 0.00 -3.77
N TYR A 218 -13.06 -1.19 -3.55
CA TYR A 218 -13.42 -2.08 -2.47
C TYR A 218 -12.24 -2.14 -1.51
N ILE A 219 -12.48 -1.79 -0.24
CA ILE A 219 -11.46 -1.76 0.81
C ILE A 219 -11.79 -2.88 1.79
N VAL A 220 -10.85 -3.78 2.01
CA VAL A 220 -10.94 -4.80 3.05
C VAL A 220 -10.09 -4.35 4.22
N ASP A 221 -10.73 -4.04 5.34
CA ASP A 221 -10.08 -3.60 6.56
C ASP A 221 -10.08 -4.73 7.59
N LEU A 222 -8.89 -5.25 7.89
CA LEU A 222 -8.70 -6.34 8.83
C LEU A 222 -8.68 -5.88 10.30
N TRP A 223 -8.54 -4.59 10.53
CA TRP A 223 -8.50 -4.01 11.86
C TRP A 223 -9.90 -3.65 12.33
N PRO A 224 -10.32 -4.12 13.52
CA PRO A 224 -11.67 -3.86 14.00
C PRO A 224 -11.88 -2.39 14.32
N ASN A 225 -12.96 -1.82 13.81
CA ASN A 225 -13.39 -0.45 14.15
C ASN A 225 -14.09 -0.34 15.50
N ASN A 226 -14.44 -1.47 16.11
CA ASN A 226 -15.17 -1.51 17.36
C ASN A 226 -14.24 -1.25 18.53
N ARG A 227 -14.24 -0.02 19.04
CA ARG A 227 -13.44 0.36 20.19
C ARG A 227 -14.13 -0.08 21.48
N SER A 228 -13.37 -0.70 22.36
CA SER A 228 -13.79 -0.87 23.76
C SER A 228 -14.21 0.47 24.35
N LYS A 229 -15.29 0.51 25.13
CA LYS A 229 -15.75 1.72 25.82
C LYS A 229 -14.76 2.18 26.91
N LEU A 230 -13.93 1.28 27.39
CA LEU A 230 -12.92 1.54 28.41
C LEU A 230 -11.53 1.19 27.87
N PRO A 231 -10.51 1.98 28.15
CA PRO A 231 -9.14 1.65 27.78
C PRO A 231 -8.69 0.39 28.53
N PRO A 232 -7.92 -0.49 27.88
CA PRO A 232 -7.38 -1.67 28.53
C PRO A 232 -6.40 -1.24 29.65
N LEU A 233 -6.37 -2.04 30.72
CA LEU A 233 -5.51 -1.79 31.88
C LEU A 233 -4.27 -2.68 31.90
N ASP A 234 -4.22 -3.71 31.08
CA ASP A 234 -3.07 -4.61 30.97
C ASP A 234 -2.17 -4.24 29.78
N ARG A 235 -0.90 -4.71 29.85
CA ARG A 235 0.13 -4.42 28.86
C ARG A 235 -0.25 -4.87 27.46
N ASN A 236 -0.89 -6.02 27.33
CA ASN A 236 -1.23 -6.58 26.03
C ASN A 236 -2.36 -5.78 25.38
N GLY A 237 -3.37 -5.44 26.14
CA GLY A 237 -4.48 -4.61 25.67
C GLY A 237 -4.03 -3.19 25.29
N ILE A 238 -3.06 -2.62 26.03
CA ILE A 238 -2.47 -1.31 25.67
C ILE A 238 -1.71 -1.43 24.34
N LYS A 239 -0.95 -2.50 24.15
CA LYS A 239 -0.25 -2.75 22.88
C LYS A 239 -1.24 -2.95 21.74
N ASP A 240 -2.27 -3.73 21.93
CA ASP A 240 -3.36 -3.93 20.97
C ASP A 240 -4.01 -2.58 20.56
N LEU A 241 -4.30 -1.75 21.55
CA LEU A 241 -4.89 -0.43 21.29
C LEU A 241 -3.94 0.48 20.51
N HIS A 242 -2.65 0.45 20.82
CA HIS A 242 -1.61 1.17 20.08
C HIS A 242 -1.59 0.72 18.62
N ASP A 243 -1.55 -0.58 18.36
CA ASP A 243 -1.47 -1.13 17.01
C ASP A 243 -2.78 -0.85 16.23
N ILE A 244 -3.94 -0.94 16.88
CA ILE A 244 -5.22 -0.52 16.29
C ILE A 244 -5.17 0.96 15.88
N ILE A 245 -4.70 1.85 16.75
CA ILE A 245 -4.61 3.28 16.44
C ILE A 245 -3.60 3.53 15.31
N GLN A 246 -2.49 2.81 15.31
CA GLN A 246 -1.45 2.97 14.31
C GLN A 246 -1.87 2.48 12.93
N PHE A 247 -2.55 1.34 12.85
CA PHE A 247 -2.85 0.67 11.57
C PHE A 247 -4.31 0.81 11.14
N SER A 248 -5.24 1.20 12.04
CA SER A 248 -6.63 1.36 11.63
C SER A 248 -6.84 2.66 10.86
N ASN A 249 -7.62 2.53 9.82
CA ASN A 249 -8.40 3.58 9.11
C ASN A 249 -7.77 4.97 8.92
N LYS A 250 -6.51 5.03 8.45
CA LYS A 250 -5.92 6.31 8.01
C LYS A 250 -6.48 6.77 6.64
N THR A 251 -7.21 5.92 5.94
CA THR A 251 -7.69 6.17 4.57
C THR A 251 -9.01 6.90 4.48
N SER A 252 -9.72 7.11 5.57
CA SER A 252 -10.98 7.88 5.54
C SER A 252 -10.78 9.31 5.06
N TYR A 253 -9.62 9.90 5.33
CA TYR A 253 -9.28 11.23 4.82
C TYR A 253 -8.99 11.19 3.33
N ASP A 254 -8.19 10.25 2.85
CA ASP A 254 -7.88 10.09 1.43
C ASP A 254 -9.13 9.80 0.61
N GLU A 255 -10.03 8.98 1.14
CA GLU A 255 -11.34 8.73 0.53
C GLU A 255 -12.19 10.01 0.44
N LYS A 256 -12.29 10.78 1.53
CA LYS A 256 -13.03 12.04 1.54
C LYS A 256 -12.46 13.02 0.53
N VAL A 257 -11.15 13.18 0.49
CA VAL A 257 -10.47 14.06 -0.48
C VAL A 257 -10.76 13.60 -1.91
N ALA A 258 -10.67 12.30 -2.18
CA ALA A 258 -10.93 11.76 -3.50
C ALA A 258 -12.39 11.95 -3.94
N ARG A 259 -13.36 11.81 -3.03
CA ARG A 259 -14.79 12.12 -3.28
C ARG A 259 -15.00 13.60 -3.54
N VAL A 260 -14.42 14.49 -2.74
CA VAL A 260 -14.50 15.95 -2.95
C VAL A 260 -13.92 16.31 -4.33
N VAL A 261 -12.78 15.72 -4.73
CA VAL A 261 -12.24 15.93 -6.07
C VAL A 261 -13.22 15.45 -7.15
N THR A 262 -13.88 14.30 -6.96
CA THR A 262 -14.92 13.80 -7.87
C THR A 262 -16.07 14.78 -7.99
N ASP A 263 -16.55 15.34 -6.89
CA ASP A 263 -17.64 16.32 -6.87
C ASP A 263 -17.24 17.61 -7.60
N TYR A 264 -16.02 18.10 -7.42
CA TYR A 264 -15.52 19.25 -8.18
C TYR A 264 -15.42 18.98 -9.69
N ILE A 265 -15.01 17.77 -10.09
CA ILE A 265 -14.98 17.37 -11.50
C ILE A 265 -16.40 17.41 -12.07
N ASN A 266 -17.37 16.81 -11.37
CA ASN A 266 -18.77 16.79 -11.78
C ASN A 266 -19.33 18.21 -11.92
N LEU A 267 -19.16 19.04 -10.87
CA LEU A 267 -19.62 20.42 -10.88
C LEU A 267 -19.04 21.21 -12.07
N THR A 268 -17.73 21.09 -12.28
CA THR A 268 -17.05 21.80 -13.37
C THR A 268 -17.56 21.34 -14.74
N GLN A 269 -17.77 20.04 -14.93
CA GLN A 269 -18.33 19.50 -16.17
C GLN A 269 -19.75 20.02 -16.44
N GLU A 270 -20.60 20.10 -15.42
CA GLU A 270 -21.95 20.63 -15.55
C GLU A 270 -21.95 22.15 -15.85
N LEU A 271 -21.05 22.91 -15.20
CA LEU A 271 -20.87 24.33 -15.49
C LEU A 271 -20.40 24.58 -16.94
N VAL A 272 -19.45 23.77 -17.42
CA VAL A 272 -19.01 23.85 -18.84
C VAL A 272 -20.14 23.51 -19.81
N LYS A 273 -20.94 22.47 -19.50
CA LYS A 273 -22.13 22.13 -20.31
C LYS A 273 -23.13 23.29 -20.35
N LEU A 274 -23.42 23.85 -19.17
CA LEU A 274 -24.33 24.99 -19.07
C LEU A 274 -23.84 26.22 -19.86
N ALA A 275 -22.56 26.55 -19.72
CA ALA A 275 -21.93 27.65 -20.44
C ALA A 275 -22.06 27.46 -21.95
N LYS A 276 -21.76 26.28 -22.49
CA LYS A 276 -21.95 25.92 -23.89
C LYS A 276 -23.41 26.06 -24.32
N ALA A 277 -24.36 25.59 -23.53
CA ALA A 277 -25.79 25.71 -23.80
C ALA A 277 -26.29 27.16 -23.81
N LYS A 278 -25.58 28.06 -23.11
CA LYS A 278 -25.85 29.51 -23.09
C LYS A 278 -25.07 30.29 -24.15
N GLY A 279 -24.37 29.61 -25.06
CA GLY A 279 -23.69 30.23 -26.20
C GLY A 279 -22.23 30.62 -25.94
N ALA A 280 -21.64 30.20 -24.80
CA ALA A 280 -20.21 30.43 -24.60
C ALA A 280 -19.40 29.66 -25.64
N THR A 281 -18.42 30.35 -26.23
CA THR A 281 -17.54 29.77 -27.23
C THR A 281 -16.50 28.86 -26.57
N PHE A 282 -15.92 27.96 -27.35
CA PHE A 282 -14.82 27.10 -26.90
C PHE A 282 -13.61 27.93 -26.46
N GLU A 283 -13.36 29.04 -27.17
CA GLU A 283 -12.23 29.93 -26.84
C GLU A 283 -12.41 30.63 -25.49
N GLU A 284 -13.60 31.11 -25.18
CA GLU A 284 -13.91 31.72 -23.89
C GLU A 284 -13.73 30.72 -22.74
N ILE A 285 -14.21 29.49 -22.91
CA ILE A 285 -14.06 28.44 -21.91
C ILE A 285 -12.59 28.08 -21.72
N ASN A 286 -11.85 27.90 -22.83
CA ASN A 286 -10.41 27.57 -22.76
C ASN A 286 -9.60 28.68 -22.10
N LYS A 287 -9.90 29.95 -22.36
CA LYS A 287 -9.24 31.06 -21.68
C LYS A 287 -9.36 31.00 -20.16
N ILE A 288 -10.50 30.55 -19.64
CA ILE A 288 -10.67 30.32 -18.21
C ILE A 288 -9.84 29.12 -17.74
N LEU A 289 -9.88 28.02 -18.50
CA LEU A 289 -9.18 26.78 -18.15
C LEU A 289 -7.65 26.91 -18.23
N GLU A 290 -7.13 27.84 -19.01
CA GLU A 290 -5.70 28.18 -19.09
C GLU A 290 -5.24 29.10 -17.95
N GLY A 291 -6.16 29.61 -17.14
CA GLY A 291 -5.83 30.34 -15.92
C GLY A 291 -5.03 29.48 -14.93
N PHE A 292 -4.20 30.13 -14.12
CA PHE A 292 -3.31 29.43 -13.19
C PHE A 292 -4.03 29.08 -11.90
N ALA A 293 -3.87 27.81 -11.47
CA ALA A 293 -4.28 27.34 -10.16
C ALA A 293 -3.24 27.73 -9.11
N THR A 294 -3.65 27.84 -7.85
CA THR A 294 -2.73 28.13 -6.74
C THR A 294 -1.78 26.97 -6.44
N SER A 295 -2.22 25.73 -6.72
CA SER A 295 -1.41 24.53 -6.49
C SER A 295 -0.37 24.34 -7.59
N LYS A 296 0.84 23.94 -7.19
CA LYS A 296 1.87 23.50 -8.11
C LYS A 296 1.71 22.02 -8.45
N SER A 297 2.22 21.63 -9.61
CA SER A 297 2.36 20.23 -9.95
C SER A 297 3.42 19.58 -9.04
N ARG A 298 3.47 18.27 -9.03
CA ARG A 298 4.52 17.49 -8.36
C ARG A 298 5.94 17.82 -8.84
N THR A 299 6.05 18.51 -9.99
CA THR A 299 7.30 18.99 -10.60
C THR A 299 7.57 20.46 -10.32
N GLY A 300 6.93 21.07 -9.32
CA GLY A 300 7.04 22.50 -9.06
C GLY A 300 6.41 23.40 -10.14
N LYS A 301 5.96 22.84 -11.26
CA LYS A 301 5.33 23.59 -12.35
C LYS A 301 4.00 24.16 -11.92
N GLN A 302 3.75 25.43 -12.19
CA GLN A 302 2.45 26.06 -12.00
C GLN A 302 1.38 25.26 -12.78
N ARG A 303 0.32 24.83 -12.09
CA ARG A 303 -0.83 24.18 -12.74
C ARG A 303 -1.74 25.19 -13.36
N GLN A 304 -2.35 24.79 -14.46
CA GLN A 304 -3.52 25.50 -15.02
C GLN A 304 -4.80 24.84 -14.54
N TYR A 305 -5.94 25.54 -14.60
CA TYR A 305 -7.23 24.94 -14.21
C TYR A 305 -7.57 23.72 -15.06
N LYS A 306 -7.19 23.69 -16.34
CA LYS A 306 -7.37 22.49 -17.18
C LYS A 306 -6.67 21.24 -16.60
N ASP A 307 -5.53 21.39 -15.95
CA ASP A 307 -4.81 20.27 -15.33
C ASP A 307 -5.57 19.68 -14.13
N LEU A 308 -6.54 20.42 -13.57
CA LEU A 308 -7.42 19.94 -12.52
C LEU A 308 -8.56 19.07 -13.06
N ILE A 309 -8.84 19.15 -14.36
CA ILE A 309 -9.94 18.45 -15.02
C ILE A 309 -9.38 17.37 -15.94
N ASP A 310 -8.38 17.69 -16.74
CA ASP A 310 -7.80 16.79 -17.73
C ASP A 310 -7.10 15.61 -17.08
N GLY A 311 -7.37 14.41 -17.58
CA GLY A 311 -6.82 13.18 -17.07
C GLY A 311 -7.30 12.83 -15.64
N ARG A 312 -8.41 13.42 -15.21
CA ARG A 312 -9.08 13.04 -13.97
C ARG A 312 -10.13 11.98 -14.25
N PHE A 313 -10.41 11.22 -13.22
CA PHE A 313 -11.42 10.17 -13.18
C PHE A 313 -12.30 10.35 -11.95
N LYS A 314 -13.44 9.70 -11.95
CA LYS A 314 -14.39 9.75 -10.84
C LYS A 314 -14.25 8.48 -10.01
N ILE A 315 -14.46 8.62 -8.73
CA ILE A 315 -14.70 7.48 -7.86
C ILE A 315 -16.20 7.29 -7.76
N THR A 316 -16.69 6.31 -8.50
CA THR A 316 -18.13 6.04 -8.62
C THR A 316 -18.68 5.29 -7.42
N LYS A 317 -17.83 4.51 -6.76
CA LYS A 317 -18.20 3.71 -5.59
C LYS A 317 -17.01 3.48 -4.69
N VAL A 318 -17.23 3.57 -3.37
CA VAL A 318 -16.30 3.05 -2.36
C VAL A 318 -17.11 2.17 -1.43
N LYS A 319 -16.72 0.92 -1.31
CA LYS A 319 -17.26 -0.03 -0.34
C LYS A 319 -16.16 -0.48 0.61
N ARG A 320 -16.48 -0.47 1.90
CA ARG A 320 -15.60 -1.01 2.93
C ARG A 320 -16.19 -2.31 3.44
N ILE A 321 -15.33 -3.30 3.57
CA ILE A 321 -15.60 -4.55 4.26
C ILE A 321 -14.76 -4.46 5.53
N GLU A 322 -15.42 -4.14 6.63
CA GLU A 322 -14.77 -3.89 7.92
C GLU A 322 -15.01 -5.06 8.86
N ARG A 323 -14.01 -5.36 9.65
CA ARG A 323 -14.16 -6.33 10.72
C ARG A 323 -15.05 -5.75 11.82
N THR A 324 -16.21 -6.37 12.04
CA THR A 324 -17.23 -5.83 12.94
C THR A 324 -17.07 -6.29 14.39
N THR A 325 -16.47 -7.47 14.62
CA THR A 325 -16.31 -8.04 15.95
C THR A 325 -14.84 -8.31 16.25
N ASP A 326 -14.42 -7.92 17.43
CA ASP A 326 -13.12 -8.24 17.98
C ASP A 326 -13.26 -8.93 19.32
N THR A 327 -13.33 -10.25 19.29
CA THR A 327 -13.41 -11.08 20.50
C THR A 327 -12.06 -11.48 21.07
N ASN A 328 -10.98 -11.17 20.36
CA ASN A 328 -9.63 -11.62 20.71
C ASN A 328 -8.65 -10.45 20.72
N SER A 329 -7.69 -10.47 21.65
CA SER A 329 -6.56 -9.57 21.61
C SER A 329 -5.76 -9.75 20.31
N ILE A 330 -5.14 -8.69 19.82
CA ILE A 330 -4.28 -8.74 18.61
C ILE A 330 -3.14 -9.74 18.79
N TRP A 331 -2.62 -9.88 19.99
CA TRP A 331 -1.59 -10.87 20.32
C TRP A 331 -2.03 -12.29 19.92
N GLY A 332 -3.25 -12.69 20.28
CA GLY A 332 -3.80 -13.97 19.85
C GLY A 332 -3.99 -14.05 18.33
N LYS A 333 -4.32 -12.93 17.65
CA LYS A 333 -4.59 -12.90 16.21
C LYS A 333 -3.32 -13.00 15.37
N ILE A 334 -2.25 -12.34 15.78
CA ILE A 334 -0.98 -12.33 15.04
C ILE A 334 -0.20 -13.63 15.28
N ALA A 335 -0.37 -14.25 16.42
CA ALA A 335 0.49 -15.35 16.88
C ALA A 335 -0.24 -16.70 17.05
N ASP A 336 -1.56 -16.76 17.02
CA ASP A 336 -2.33 -18.00 17.12
C ASP A 336 -2.68 -18.55 15.73
N PHE A 337 -1.82 -19.38 15.18
CA PHE A 337 -1.98 -20.06 13.88
C PHE A 337 -2.60 -21.45 14.01
N THR A 338 -3.32 -21.75 15.09
CA THR A 338 -4.06 -23.01 15.19
C THR A 338 -5.23 -23.03 14.21
N SER A 339 -5.55 -24.21 13.69
CA SER A 339 -6.65 -24.40 12.75
C SER A 339 -8.01 -23.90 13.31
N ILE A 340 -8.22 -24.00 14.61
CA ILE A 340 -9.43 -23.50 15.28
C ILE A 340 -9.54 -21.99 15.12
N THR A 341 -8.50 -21.24 15.42
CA THR A 341 -8.48 -19.78 15.30
C THR A 341 -8.57 -19.34 13.84
N ILE A 342 -7.82 -19.99 12.94
CA ILE A 342 -7.88 -19.69 11.51
C ILE A 342 -9.29 -19.89 10.96
N ASN A 343 -9.93 -21.04 11.21
CA ASN A 343 -11.28 -21.31 10.75
C ASN A 343 -12.30 -20.31 11.30
N MET A 344 -12.19 -19.98 12.59
CA MET A 344 -13.07 -18.98 13.21
C MET A 344 -12.92 -17.59 12.54
N LEU A 345 -11.69 -17.17 12.24
CA LEU A 345 -11.43 -15.89 11.57
C LEU A 345 -11.93 -15.90 10.11
N MET A 346 -11.80 -17.03 9.42
CA MET A 346 -12.33 -17.17 8.05
C MET A 346 -13.86 -17.08 8.04
N GLU A 347 -14.54 -17.79 8.96
CA GLU A 347 -16.01 -17.72 9.11
C GLU A 347 -16.48 -16.30 9.45
N GLN A 348 -15.78 -15.62 10.35
CA GLN A 348 -16.06 -14.22 10.68
C GLN A 348 -15.89 -13.32 9.45
N GLY A 349 -14.78 -13.42 8.74
CA GLY A 349 -14.53 -12.61 7.55
C GLY A 349 -15.55 -12.85 6.45
N TYR A 350 -15.99 -14.10 6.26
CA TYR A 350 -17.07 -14.42 5.33
C TYR A 350 -18.37 -13.73 5.73
N LYS A 351 -18.76 -13.83 7.01
CA LYS A 351 -19.97 -13.20 7.53
C LYS A 351 -19.91 -11.67 7.38
N ASP A 352 -18.83 -11.05 7.83
CA ASP A 352 -18.63 -9.60 7.71
C ASP A 352 -18.74 -9.13 6.25
N THR A 353 -18.21 -9.93 5.32
CA THR A 353 -18.31 -9.63 3.88
C THR A 353 -19.75 -9.70 3.39
N MET A 354 -20.46 -10.77 3.72
CA MET A 354 -21.85 -10.97 3.26
C MET A 354 -22.80 -9.92 3.83
N ASP A 355 -22.60 -9.50 5.09
CA ASP A 355 -23.43 -8.51 5.75
C ASP A 355 -23.20 -7.09 5.21
N GLN A 356 -22.04 -6.82 4.59
CA GLN A 356 -21.63 -5.48 4.13
C GLN A 356 -21.61 -5.33 2.60
N MET A 357 -21.73 -6.41 1.83
CA MET A 357 -21.82 -6.37 0.36
C MET A 357 -23.25 -6.23 -0.15
#